data_b730fa030d0d68ab371bbb184be83ba8
#
_entry.id   b730fa030d0d68ab371bbb184be83ba8
#
_cell.length_a   1.000
_cell.length_b   1.000
_cell.length_c   1.000
_cell.angle_alpha   90.00
_cell.angle_beta   90.00
_cell.angle_gamma   90.00
#
_symmetry.space_group_name_H-M   'P 1'
#
loop_
_entity.id
_entity.type
_entity.pdbx_description
1 polymer ?
#
loop_
_entity_poly.entity_id
_entity_poly.type
_entity_poly.pdbx_seq_one_letter_code
_entity_poly.pdbx_strand_id
1 'polypeptide(L)'
;MVAVIKTGHSIHRIFNYNENKVAEGVASIIGAENYPLDTENLSLKMKLCLQERHLALNTNVSRNSVHISLNFAPSEEGLGKDTLKEIATKYMREIGFGEQPFLVYQHFDSGHPHLHIVTNNIRNDGSRIDLHHLGIRKSEPARKSIEKEYNFVRAEDQKRQRYIALPV
;
A
#
# COMPACT_ATOMS: atom_id res chain seq x y z
N MET A 1 8.46 10.30 -4.43
CA MET A 1 7.77 9.19 -3.69
C MET A 1 8.58 7.91 -3.82
N VAL A 2 8.74 7.14 -2.75
CA VAL A 2 9.40 5.83 -2.78
C VAL A 2 8.36 4.74 -2.52
N ALA A 3 8.25 3.76 -3.41
CA ALA A 3 7.35 2.63 -3.25
C ALA A 3 8.16 1.36 -2.93
N VAL A 4 7.72 0.63 -1.90
CA VAL A 4 8.33 -0.64 -1.49
C VAL A 4 7.26 -1.72 -1.47
N ILE A 5 7.47 -2.80 -2.20
CA ILE A 5 6.57 -3.96 -2.25
C ILE A 5 7.22 -5.12 -1.52
N LYS A 6 6.52 -5.65 -0.52
CA LYS A 6 6.89 -6.87 0.19
C LYS A 6 5.81 -7.91 -0.03
N THR A 7 6.22 -9.13 -0.35
CA THR A 7 5.32 -10.27 -0.53
C THR A 7 5.58 -11.31 0.53
N GLY A 8 4.57 -12.07 0.90
CA GLY A 8 4.70 -13.04 1.98
C GLY A 8 3.60 -14.12 1.95
N HIS A 9 3.56 -14.90 3.01
CA HIS A 9 2.71 -16.09 3.14
C HIS A 9 1.57 -15.92 4.16
N SER A 10 1.46 -14.75 4.80
CA SER A 10 0.48 -14.52 5.85
C SER A 10 -0.19 -13.16 5.73
N ILE A 11 -1.43 -13.18 5.27
CA ILE A 11 -2.28 -11.98 5.26
C ILE A 11 -2.56 -11.49 6.69
N HIS A 12 -2.70 -12.40 7.64
CA HIS A 12 -2.91 -12.06 9.06
C HIS A 12 -1.78 -11.24 9.63
N ARG A 13 -0.53 -11.58 9.29
CA ARG A 13 0.65 -10.89 9.80
C ARG A 13 0.68 -9.43 9.39
N ILE A 14 0.48 -9.14 8.11
CA ILE A 14 0.52 -7.76 7.59
C ILE A 14 -0.73 -6.97 8.01
N PHE A 15 -1.88 -7.61 8.08
CA PHE A 15 -3.11 -7.02 8.58
C PHE A 15 -2.97 -6.63 10.06
N ASN A 16 -2.55 -7.56 10.90
CA ASN A 16 -2.38 -7.31 12.34
C ASN A 16 -1.32 -6.26 12.63
N TYR A 17 -0.24 -6.21 11.86
CA TYR A 17 0.78 -5.17 11.97
C TYR A 17 0.15 -3.77 11.84
N ASN A 18 -0.66 -3.55 10.82
CA ASN A 18 -1.29 -2.26 10.58
C ASN A 18 -2.41 -1.95 11.60
N GLU A 19 -3.26 -2.93 11.92
CA GLU A 19 -4.35 -2.73 12.88
C GLU A 19 -3.82 -2.49 14.32
N ASN A 20 -2.70 -3.11 14.71
CA ASN A 20 -2.04 -2.82 15.98
C ASN A 20 -1.52 -1.38 16.02
N LYS A 21 -0.98 -0.86 14.92
CA LYS A 21 -0.58 0.55 14.80
C LYS A 21 -1.77 1.50 14.94
N VAL A 22 -2.93 1.13 14.42
CA VAL A 22 -4.17 1.89 14.62
C VAL A 22 -4.58 1.87 16.10
N ALA A 23 -4.54 0.72 16.75
CA ALA A 23 -4.85 0.58 18.17
C ALA A 23 -3.89 1.37 19.08
N GLU A 24 -2.62 1.47 18.69
CA GLU A 24 -1.60 2.29 19.37
C GLU A 24 -1.78 3.81 19.14
N GLY A 25 -2.65 4.22 18.22
CA GLY A 25 -2.89 5.62 17.89
C GLY A 25 -1.85 6.26 16.98
N VAL A 26 -0.99 5.46 16.34
CA VAL A 26 0.08 5.91 15.43
C VAL A 26 -0.21 5.64 13.96
N ALA A 27 -1.40 5.15 13.65
CA ALA A 27 -1.90 4.97 12.30
C ALA A 27 -3.43 5.15 12.25
N SER A 28 -3.97 5.39 11.07
CA SER A 28 -5.40 5.33 10.83
C SER A 28 -5.69 4.67 9.48
N ILE A 29 -6.80 3.93 9.41
CA ILE A 29 -7.29 3.42 8.15
C ILE A 29 -7.98 4.56 7.38
N ILE A 30 -7.56 4.79 6.14
CA ILE A 30 -8.11 5.88 5.31
C ILE A 30 -8.85 5.38 4.08
N GLY A 31 -8.73 4.11 3.74
CA GLY A 31 -9.41 3.52 2.58
C GLY A 31 -9.61 2.02 2.69
N ALA A 32 -10.71 1.54 2.14
CA ALA A 32 -11.04 0.13 1.97
C ALA A 32 -11.66 -0.06 0.58
N GLU A 33 -10.81 -0.22 -0.41
CA GLU A 33 -11.22 -0.29 -1.81
C GLU A 33 -11.64 -1.71 -2.19
N ASN A 34 -12.72 -1.79 -2.99
CA ASN A 34 -13.35 -3.04 -3.39
C ASN A 34 -13.88 -3.88 -2.22
N TYR A 35 -14.18 -3.22 -1.11
CA TYR A 35 -14.93 -3.74 0.02
C TYR A 35 -16.41 -3.35 -0.10
N PRO A 36 -17.33 -4.14 0.47
CA PRO A 36 -18.78 -3.85 0.34
C PRO A 36 -19.26 -2.67 1.17
N LEU A 37 -18.47 -2.19 2.13
CA LEU A 37 -18.79 -1.10 3.04
C LEU A 37 -17.61 -0.13 3.15
N ASP A 38 -17.90 1.10 3.56
CA ASP A 38 -16.89 2.10 3.90
C ASP A 38 -16.10 1.71 5.15
N THR A 39 -14.92 2.29 5.32
CA THR A 39 -14.02 1.98 6.44
C THR A 39 -14.68 2.08 7.82
N GLU A 40 -15.57 3.04 8.00
CA GLU A 40 -16.28 3.31 9.26
C GLU A 40 -17.24 2.17 9.66
N ASN A 41 -17.74 1.44 8.67
CA ASN A 41 -18.72 0.35 8.84
C ASN A 41 -18.08 -1.04 8.76
N LEU A 42 -16.76 -1.13 8.60
CA LEU A 42 -16.02 -2.39 8.55
C LEU A 42 -15.46 -2.77 9.92
N SER A 43 -15.88 -3.92 10.45
CA SER A 43 -15.25 -4.53 11.60
C SER A 43 -13.89 -5.14 11.23
N LEU A 44 -13.03 -5.41 12.21
CA LEU A 44 -11.78 -6.14 12.02
C LEU A 44 -12.01 -7.48 11.30
N LYS A 45 -13.03 -8.21 11.74
CA LYS A 45 -13.41 -9.49 11.14
C LYS A 45 -13.81 -9.36 9.67
N MET A 46 -14.59 -8.35 9.32
CA MET A 46 -15.02 -8.11 7.93
C MET A 46 -13.85 -7.77 7.01
N LYS A 47 -12.92 -6.94 7.48
CA LYS A 47 -11.70 -6.58 6.73
C LYS A 47 -10.87 -7.82 6.40
N LEU A 48 -10.62 -8.66 7.39
CA LEU A 48 -9.80 -9.86 7.23
C LEU A 48 -10.53 -10.96 6.44
N CYS A 49 -11.81 -11.14 6.69
CA CYS A 49 -12.64 -12.19 6.06
C CYS A 49 -12.63 -12.08 4.53
N LEU A 50 -12.73 -10.87 3.98
CA LEU A 50 -12.72 -10.70 2.52
C LEU A 50 -11.35 -11.09 1.93
N GLN A 51 -10.25 -10.76 2.60
CA GLN A 51 -8.92 -11.20 2.18
C GLN A 51 -8.80 -12.73 2.21
N GLU A 52 -9.24 -13.36 3.28
CA GLU A 52 -9.23 -14.82 3.43
C GLU A 52 -10.07 -15.53 2.38
N ARG A 53 -11.24 -14.96 2.02
CA ARG A 53 -12.10 -15.52 0.96
C ARG A 53 -11.41 -15.49 -0.40
N HIS A 54 -10.66 -14.45 -0.73
CA HIS A 54 -9.84 -14.41 -1.94
C HIS A 54 -8.77 -15.51 -1.92
N LEU A 55 -8.03 -15.63 -0.81
CA LEU A 55 -6.98 -16.66 -0.68
C LEU A 55 -7.53 -18.08 -0.83
N ALA A 56 -8.75 -18.33 -0.37
CA ALA A 56 -9.42 -19.63 -0.50
C ALA A 56 -9.76 -20.01 -1.95
N LEU A 57 -9.82 -19.04 -2.87
CA LEU A 57 -10.07 -19.29 -4.29
C LEU A 57 -8.92 -20.00 -5.01
N ASN A 58 -7.70 -19.91 -4.48
CA ASN A 58 -6.53 -20.59 -5.03
C ASN A 58 -5.51 -20.93 -3.93
N THR A 59 -5.70 -22.09 -3.30
CA THR A 59 -4.85 -22.57 -2.21
C THR A 59 -3.48 -23.07 -2.66
N ASN A 60 -3.24 -23.19 -3.97
CA ASN A 60 -1.94 -23.56 -4.53
C ASN A 60 -0.91 -22.41 -4.49
N VAL A 61 -1.37 -21.17 -4.30
CA VAL A 61 -0.52 -20.00 -4.18
C VAL A 61 -0.17 -19.79 -2.71
N SER A 62 1.07 -20.06 -2.34
CA SER A 62 1.55 -19.89 -0.96
C SER A 62 2.03 -18.46 -0.66
N ARG A 63 2.73 -17.83 -1.61
CA ARG A 63 3.13 -16.40 -1.52
C ARG A 63 2.01 -15.51 -2.04
N ASN A 64 1.03 -15.30 -1.18
CA ASN A 64 -0.27 -14.73 -1.53
C ASN A 64 -0.59 -13.37 -0.91
N SER A 65 0.20 -12.91 0.07
CA SER A 65 -0.02 -11.62 0.72
C SER A 65 0.93 -10.57 0.19
N VAL A 66 0.44 -9.34 0.02
CA VAL A 66 1.19 -8.21 -0.53
C VAL A 66 1.04 -7.01 0.40
N HIS A 67 2.17 -6.48 0.85
CA HIS A 67 2.27 -5.30 1.71
C HIS A 67 3.09 -4.24 0.98
N ILE A 68 2.48 -3.10 0.70
CA ILE A 68 3.11 -2.02 -0.03
C ILE A 68 3.23 -0.81 0.88
N SER A 69 4.38 -0.15 0.87
CA SER A 69 4.51 1.17 1.45
C SER A 69 4.78 2.23 0.39
N LEU A 70 4.06 3.33 0.46
CA LEU A 70 4.29 4.54 -0.34
C LEU A 70 4.82 5.61 0.59
N ASN A 71 6.05 6.04 0.36
CA ASN A 71 6.79 6.96 1.23
C ASN A 71 7.00 8.28 0.50
N PHE A 72 6.54 9.37 1.10
CA PHE A 72 6.63 10.71 0.54
C PHE A 72 7.80 11.47 1.15
N ALA A 73 8.27 12.52 0.48
CA ALA A 73 9.30 13.38 1.05
C ALA A 73 8.74 14.18 2.25
N PRO A 74 9.58 14.57 3.24
CA PRO A 74 9.11 15.41 4.35
C PRO A 74 8.44 16.71 3.92
N SER A 75 8.85 17.29 2.80
CA SER A 75 8.22 18.48 2.20
C SER A 75 6.80 18.28 1.71
N GLU A 76 6.34 17.01 1.61
CA GLU A 76 5.00 16.63 1.15
C GLU A 76 4.08 16.30 2.34
N GLU A 77 4.40 16.77 3.54
CA GLU A 77 3.70 16.47 4.78
C GLU A 77 2.25 16.95 4.82
N GLY A 78 1.88 17.95 4.06
CA GLY A 78 0.54 18.56 4.10
C GLY A 78 -0.54 17.84 3.28
N LEU A 79 -0.30 16.63 2.78
CA LEU A 79 -1.26 15.89 1.96
C LEU A 79 -2.46 15.43 2.80
N GLY A 80 -3.67 15.80 2.36
CA GLY A 80 -4.92 15.37 2.97
C GLY A 80 -5.25 13.90 2.71
N LYS A 81 -6.13 13.33 3.53
CA LYS A 81 -6.57 11.93 3.42
C LYS A 81 -7.13 11.57 2.04
N ASP A 82 -7.94 12.44 1.46
CA ASP A 82 -8.57 12.20 0.15
C ASP A 82 -7.53 12.14 -0.96
N THR A 83 -6.54 13.02 -0.94
CA THR A 83 -5.42 13.01 -1.88
C THR A 83 -4.55 11.76 -1.72
N LEU A 84 -4.24 11.38 -0.49
CA LEU A 84 -3.47 10.16 -0.20
C LEU A 84 -4.21 8.91 -0.65
N LYS A 85 -5.52 8.83 -0.43
CA LYS A 85 -6.37 7.74 -0.90
C LYS A 85 -6.41 7.66 -2.43
N GLU A 86 -6.53 8.79 -3.10
CA GLU A 86 -6.51 8.89 -4.56
C GLU A 86 -5.17 8.38 -5.12
N ILE A 87 -4.06 8.79 -4.52
CA ILE A 87 -2.72 8.34 -4.91
C ILE A 87 -2.59 6.82 -4.74
N ALA A 88 -3.03 6.28 -3.62
CA ALA A 88 -3.00 4.85 -3.37
C ALA A 88 -3.84 4.07 -4.40
N THR A 89 -5.05 4.54 -4.68
CA THR A 89 -5.95 3.92 -5.66
C THR A 89 -5.36 3.95 -7.07
N LYS A 90 -4.79 5.08 -7.47
CA LYS A 90 -4.10 5.21 -8.76
C LYS A 90 -2.91 4.26 -8.86
N TYR A 91 -2.06 4.24 -7.84
CA TYR A 91 -0.90 3.35 -7.79
C TYR A 91 -1.32 1.88 -7.93
N MET A 92 -2.31 1.43 -7.16
CA MET A 92 -2.80 0.06 -7.18
C MET A 92 -3.38 -0.32 -8.54
N ARG A 93 -4.10 0.57 -9.19
CA ARG A 93 -4.60 0.35 -10.55
C ARG A 93 -3.46 0.21 -11.56
N GLU A 94 -2.47 1.06 -11.50
CA GLU A 94 -1.35 1.05 -12.44
C GLU A 94 -0.44 -0.17 -12.29
N ILE A 95 -0.34 -0.75 -11.08
CA ILE A 95 0.41 -1.99 -10.88
C ILE A 95 -0.40 -3.26 -11.14
N GLY A 96 -1.66 -3.13 -11.55
CA GLY A 96 -2.53 -4.27 -11.88
C GLY A 96 -3.32 -4.84 -10.70
N PHE A 97 -3.41 -4.13 -9.59
CA PHE A 97 -4.14 -4.52 -8.37
C PHE A 97 -5.44 -3.72 -8.16
N GLY A 98 -5.88 -2.96 -9.14
CA GLY A 98 -7.01 -2.04 -8.98
C GLY A 98 -8.34 -2.69 -8.62
N GLU A 99 -8.55 -3.96 -8.98
CA GLU A 99 -9.78 -4.71 -8.66
C GLU A 99 -9.65 -5.57 -7.40
N GLN A 100 -8.46 -5.63 -6.81
CA GLN A 100 -8.24 -6.38 -5.58
C GLN A 100 -8.85 -5.66 -4.37
N PRO A 101 -9.33 -6.41 -3.36
CA PRO A 101 -9.67 -5.79 -2.09
C PRO A 101 -8.37 -5.31 -1.42
N PHE A 102 -8.27 -4.01 -1.13
CA PHE A 102 -7.11 -3.48 -0.43
C PHE A 102 -7.49 -2.46 0.62
N LEU A 103 -6.74 -2.48 1.71
CA LEU A 103 -6.87 -1.57 2.84
C LEU A 103 -5.70 -0.57 2.79
N VAL A 104 -6.01 0.70 3.01
CA VAL A 104 -5.01 1.78 3.01
C VAL A 104 -4.92 2.37 4.42
N TYR A 105 -3.72 2.33 4.98
CA TYR A 105 -3.40 2.88 6.30
C TYR A 105 -2.43 4.04 6.15
N GLN A 106 -2.72 5.14 6.82
CA GLN A 106 -1.78 6.25 7.00
C GLN A 106 -1.07 6.07 8.32
N HIS A 107 0.26 6.06 8.30
CA HIS A 107 1.09 5.95 9.50
C HIS A 107 1.70 7.30 9.87
N PHE A 108 1.78 7.57 11.19
CA PHE A 108 2.27 8.83 11.76
C PHE A 108 3.53 8.65 12.62
N ASP A 109 4.13 7.47 12.61
CA ASP A 109 5.25 7.08 13.48
C ASP A 109 6.63 7.22 12.83
N SER A 110 6.72 8.01 11.76
CA SER A 110 7.98 8.33 11.11
C SER A 110 8.09 9.81 10.79
N GLY A 111 9.30 10.27 10.47
CA GLY A 111 9.57 11.67 10.14
C GLY A 111 9.13 12.09 8.72
N HIS A 112 8.38 11.26 8.02
CA HIS A 112 7.85 11.55 6.68
C HIS A 112 6.47 10.91 6.50
N PRO A 113 5.58 11.49 5.68
CA PRO A 113 4.29 10.89 5.38
C PRO A 113 4.46 9.56 4.66
N HIS A 114 3.72 8.55 5.09
CA HIS A 114 3.73 7.26 4.41
C HIS A 114 2.41 6.51 4.57
N LEU A 115 2.12 5.71 3.56
CA LEU A 115 0.98 4.82 3.51
C LEU A 115 1.44 3.38 3.54
N HIS A 116 0.63 2.51 4.15
CA HIS A 116 0.73 1.07 4.01
C HIS A 116 -0.53 0.53 3.36
N ILE A 117 -0.37 -0.34 2.37
CA ILE A 117 -1.46 -0.98 1.65
C ILE A 117 -1.37 -2.48 1.89
N VAL A 118 -2.49 -3.07 2.32
CA VAL A 118 -2.63 -4.50 2.59
C VAL A 118 -3.54 -5.11 1.53
N THR A 119 -3.05 -6.11 0.81
CA THR A 119 -3.81 -6.80 -0.22
C THR A 119 -3.28 -8.23 -0.44
N ASN A 120 -3.89 -8.94 -1.36
CA ASN A 120 -3.48 -10.26 -1.83
C ASN A 120 -3.41 -10.27 -3.36
N ASN A 121 -2.78 -11.31 -3.92
CA ASN A 121 -2.57 -11.44 -5.36
C ASN A 121 -3.49 -12.48 -6.04
N ILE A 122 -4.58 -12.86 -5.39
CA ILE A 122 -5.57 -13.78 -5.96
C ILE A 122 -6.76 -12.97 -6.47
N ARG A 123 -7.04 -13.05 -7.77
CA ARG A 123 -8.18 -12.36 -8.38
C ARG A 123 -9.51 -13.03 -8.03
N ASN A 124 -10.61 -12.36 -8.31
CA ASN A 124 -11.97 -12.88 -8.10
C ASN A 124 -12.24 -14.21 -8.84
N ASP A 125 -11.56 -14.46 -9.94
CA ASP A 125 -11.65 -15.72 -10.70
C ASP A 125 -10.72 -16.82 -10.20
N GLY A 126 -9.95 -16.57 -9.13
CA GLY A 126 -8.97 -17.48 -8.57
C GLY A 126 -7.60 -17.45 -9.26
N SER A 127 -7.43 -16.69 -10.34
CA SER A 127 -6.13 -16.55 -10.99
C SER A 127 -5.17 -15.70 -10.14
N ARG A 128 -3.88 -15.97 -10.29
CA ARG A 128 -2.83 -15.25 -9.59
C ARG A 128 -2.37 -14.04 -10.38
N ILE A 129 -2.20 -12.90 -9.71
CA ILE A 129 -1.44 -11.76 -10.24
C ILE A 129 0.05 -12.10 -10.14
N ASP A 130 0.77 -12.00 -11.25
CA ASP A 130 2.21 -12.28 -11.28
C ASP A 130 2.99 -11.21 -10.52
N LEU A 131 3.75 -11.65 -9.51
CA LEU A 131 4.60 -10.80 -8.69
C LEU A 131 6.04 -10.67 -9.23
N HIS A 132 6.39 -11.44 -10.28
CA HIS A 132 7.74 -11.47 -10.82
C HIS A 132 8.14 -10.13 -11.40
N HIS A 133 9.21 -9.55 -10.87
CA HIS A 133 9.72 -8.22 -11.25
C HIS A 133 8.67 -7.09 -11.20
N LEU A 134 7.65 -7.23 -10.36
CA LEU A 134 6.58 -6.23 -10.21
C LEU A 134 7.14 -4.83 -9.91
N GLY A 135 8.19 -4.74 -9.10
CA GLY A 135 8.85 -3.48 -8.76
C GLY A 135 9.35 -2.73 -9.99
N ILE A 136 10.12 -3.40 -10.86
CA ILE A 136 10.72 -2.77 -12.06
C ILE A 136 9.69 -2.60 -13.17
N ARG A 137 8.86 -3.62 -13.40
CA ARG A 137 7.94 -3.64 -14.55
C ARG A 137 6.72 -2.74 -14.38
N LYS A 138 6.20 -2.61 -13.18
CA LYS A 138 4.94 -1.92 -12.90
C LYS A 138 5.06 -0.81 -11.86
N SER A 139 5.70 -1.07 -10.74
CA SER A 139 5.77 -0.11 -9.63
C SER A 139 6.60 1.12 -9.97
N GLU A 140 7.74 0.96 -10.59
CA GLU A 140 8.60 2.09 -10.96
C GLU A 140 7.93 3.04 -11.97
N PRO A 141 7.32 2.55 -13.08
CA PRO A 141 6.55 3.42 -13.96
C PRO A 141 5.37 4.11 -13.27
N ALA A 142 4.62 3.39 -12.42
CA ALA A 142 3.50 3.94 -11.66
C ALA A 142 3.94 5.07 -10.73
N ARG A 143 5.02 4.85 -10.00
CA ARG A 143 5.62 5.84 -9.11
C ARG A 143 6.02 7.11 -9.87
N LYS A 144 6.72 6.97 -10.97
CA LYS A 144 7.16 8.10 -11.81
C LYS A 144 5.99 8.88 -12.40
N SER A 145 4.93 8.19 -12.80
CA SER A 145 3.68 8.80 -13.28
C SER A 145 3.04 9.68 -12.20
N ILE A 146 2.95 9.17 -10.98
CA ILE A 146 2.38 9.88 -9.83
C ILE A 146 3.26 11.07 -9.43
N GLU A 147 4.58 10.90 -9.37
CA GLU A 147 5.52 11.99 -9.07
C GLU A 147 5.36 13.16 -10.05
N LYS A 148 5.18 12.86 -11.33
CA LYS A 148 4.98 13.86 -12.37
C LYS A 148 3.63 14.57 -12.23
N GLU A 149 2.55 13.81 -11.99
CA GLU A 149 1.20 14.36 -11.91
C GLU A 149 1.02 15.26 -10.70
N TYR A 150 1.55 14.86 -9.54
CA TYR A 150 1.44 15.61 -8.28
C TYR A 150 2.63 16.55 -8.02
N ASN A 151 3.59 16.61 -8.93
CA ASN A 151 4.83 17.38 -8.76
C ASN A 151 5.60 17.05 -7.48
N PHE A 152 5.70 15.77 -7.19
CA PHE A 152 6.42 15.28 -6.01
C PHE A 152 7.93 15.22 -6.22
N VAL A 153 8.67 15.25 -5.11
CA VAL A 153 10.10 14.97 -5.11
C VAL A 153 10.34 13.56 -5.63
N ARG A 154 11.18 13.45 -6.66
CA ARG A 154 11.50 12.15 -7.26
C ARG A 154 12.28 11.27 -6.29
N ALA A 155 12.04 9.97 -6.32
CA ALA A 155 12.76 9.03 -5.45
C ALA A 155 14.28 9.10 -5.62
N GLU A 156 14.74 9.34 -6.85
CA GLU A 156 16.15 9.50 -7.19
C GLU A 156 16.78 10.72 -6.48
N ASP A 157 16.03 11.82 -6.38
CA ASP A 157 16.48 13.04 -5.74
C ASP A 157 16.47 12.94 -4.20
N GLN A 158 15.54 12.18 -3.62
CA GLN A 158 15.52 11.91 -2.18
C GLN A 158 16.78 11.16 -1.71
N LYS A 159 17.31 10.26 -2.51
CA LYS A 159 18.57 9.58 -2.21
C LYS A 159 19.75 10.55 -2.18
N ARG A 160 19.79 11.50 -3.10
CA ARG A 160 20.83 12.55 -3.14
C ARG A 160 20.80 13.45 -1.92
N GLN A 161 19.62 13.86 -1.46
CA GLN A 161 19.46 14.72 -0.27
C GLN A 161 19.94 14.03 1.01
N ARG A 162 19.76 12.72 1.16
CA ARG A 162 20.25 11.96 2.32
C ARG A 162 21.79 11.94 2.41
N TYR A 163 22.48 11.95 1.27
CA TYR A 163 23.95 11.99 1.24
C TYR A 163 24.54 13.39 1.51
N ILE A 164 23.77 14.45 1.26
CA ILE A 164 24.21 15.84 1.47
C ILE A 164 23.94 16.29 2.91
N ALA A 165 23.02 15.66 3.62
CA ALA A 165 22.62 16.04 4.97
C ALA A 165 23.40 15.35 6.11
N LEU A 166 24.48 14.62 5.81
CA LEU A 166 25.38 14.11 6.84
C LEU A 166 26.40 15.21 7.17
N PRO A 167 26.35 15.84 8.36
CA PRO A 167 27.40 16.77 8.76
C PRO A 167 28.70 15.99 8.95
N VAL A 168 29.75 16.55 8.43
CA VAL A 168 31.13 16.13 8.64
C VAL A 168 31.49 16.34 10.13
#